data_89a36925cdcc7a5e620f66816510888e
#
_entry.id   89a36925cdcc7a5e620f66816510888e
#
_cell.length_a   1.000
_cell.length_b   1.000
_cell.length_c   1.000
_cell.angle_alpha   90.00
_cell.angle_beta   90.00
_cell.angle_gamma   90.00
#
_symmetry.space_group_name_H-M   'P 1'
#
loop_
_entity.id
_entity.type
_entity.pdbx_description
1 polymer ?
#
loop_
_entity_poly.entity_id
_entity_poly.type
_entity_poly.pdbx_seq_one_letter_code
_entity_poly.pdbx_strand_id
1 'polypeptide(L)'
;LLVIFFVLAILGWATSSFTKLDGTAVALLFFACCAIFKLIDWKNVLANNGAWNTLIWYGAIMGISGILSKAKFFVWLAKVVGEHMNFVGVNQALVMGILLVISILVRYVFASMGAYVGAFIPVLFTLGLVAQVPPLPLVFLLGASSAYGCLLTHYGGAVGPVLFGTGYVPQKTWWKIGAVL
;
A
#
# COMPACT_ATOMS: atom_id res chain seq x y z
N LEU A 1 10.59 28.13 14.11
CA LEU A 1 9.30 27.55 14.48
C LEU A 1 8.98 26.32 13.60
N LEU A 2 9.01 26.41 12.26
CA LEU A 2 8.72 25.29 11.37
C LEU A 2 9.57 24.05 11.67
N VAL A 3 10.89 24.24 11.82
CA VAL A 3 11.83 23.14 12.15
C VAL A 3 11.49 22.51 13.50
N ILE A 4 11.13 23.32 14.49
CA ILE A 4 10.73 22.81 15.82
C ILE A 4 9.49 21.95 15.71
N PHE A 5 8.45 22.41 15.04
CA PHE A 5 7.23 21.61 14.86
C PHE A 5 7.48 20.36 14.05
N PHE A 6 8.35 20.41 13.03
CA PHE A 6 8.74 19.24 12.25
C PHE A 6 9.45 18.18 13.10
N VAL A 7 10.42 18.61 13.94
CA VAL A 7 11.10 17.72 14.88
C VAL A 7 10.12 17.11 15.89
N LEU A 8 9.19 17.91 16.42
CA LEU A 8 8.15 17.42 17.32
C LEU A 8 7.23 16.40 16.64
N ALA A 9 6.88 16.61 15.38
CA ALA A 9 6.10 15.63 14.62
C ALA A 9 6.85 14.31 14.40
N ILE A 10 8.14 14.37 14.07
CA ILE A 10 9.01 13.18 13.95
C ILE A 10 9.08 12.44 15.28
N LEU A 11 9.29 13.14 16.39
CA LEU A 11 9.30 12.54 17.73
C LEU A 11 7.94 11.93 18.07
N GLY A 12 6.83 12.58 17.72
CA GLY A 12 5.49 12.05 17.88
C GLY A 12 5.28 10.73 17.12
N TRP A 13 5.77 10.63 15.89
CA TRP A 13 5.71 9.39 15.11
C TRP A 13 6.66 8.32 15.65
N ALA A 14 7.89 8.68 16.02
CA ALA A 14 8.85 7.74 16.58
C ALA A 14 8.40 7.14 17.92
N THR A 15 7.69 7.93 18.72
CA THR A 15 7.16 7.50 20.03
C THR A 15 5.76 6.92 19.97
N SER A 16 5.13 6.86 18.78
CA SER A 16 3.73 6.40 18.61
C SER A 16 3.50 4.99 19.17
N SER A 17 4.47 4.10 19.08
CA SER A 17 4.41 2.75 19.65
C SER A 17 4.27 2.74 21.18
N PHE A 18 4.82 3.74 21.87
CA PHE A 18 4.75 3.88 23.33
C PHE A 18 3.57 4.72 23.77
N THR A 19 3.31 5.82 23.07
CA THR A 19 2.27 6.79 23.42
C THR A 19 0.87 6.38 22.93
N LYS A 20 0.80 5.39 22.03
CA LYS A 20 -0.42 4.98 21.32
C LYS A 20 -1.08 6.12 20.53
N LEU A 21 -0.34 7.19 20.23
CA LEU A 21 -0.82 8.29 19.41
C LEU A 21 -0.97 7.81 17.96
N ASP A 22 -2.12 8.10 17.38
CA ASP A 22 -2.36 7.82 15.96
C ASP A 22 -1.50 8.74 15.09
N GLY A 23 -0.82 8.16 14.09
CA GLY A 23 0.09 8.90 13.20
C GLY A 23 -0.63 10.01 12.42
N THR A 24 -1.91 9.82 12.10
CA THR A 24 -2.75 10.83 11.43
C THR A 24 -3.04 11.99 12.37
N ALA A 25 -3.30 11.71 13.65
CA ALA A 25 -3.50 12.75 14.66
C ALA A 25 -2.25 13.62 14.83
N VAL A 26 -1.06 13.02 14.83
CA VAL A 26 0.22 13.76 14.87
C VAL A 26 0.37 14.66 13.63
N ALA A 27 0.06 14.15 12.43
CA ALA A 27 0.14 14.92 11.20
C ALA A 27 -0.85 16.10 11.18
N LEU A 28 -2.09 15.88 11.62
CA LEU A 28 -3.11 16.92 11.72
C LEU A 28 -2.74 17.99 12.76
N LEU A 29 -2.18 17.58 13.89
CA LEU A 29 -1.70 18.51 14.91
C LEU A 29 -0.54 19.37 14.38
N PHE A 30 0.42 18.77 13.68
CA PHE A 30 1.51 19.50 13.03
C PHE A 30 0.97 20.52 12.03
N PHE A 31 0.04 20.09 11.17
CA PHE A 31 -0.60 20.98 10.19
C PHE A 31 -1.36 22.12 10.87
N ALA A 32 -2.13 21.84 11.90
CA ALA A 32 -2.87 22.84 12.67
C ALA A 32 -1.93 23.86 13.33
N CYS A 33 -0.84 23.41 13.93
CA CYS A 33 0.19 24.28 14.49
C CYS A 33 0.77 25.22 13.39
N CYS A 34 1.13 24.67 12.24
CA CYS A 34 1.64 25.46 11.12
C CYS A 34 0.63 26.51 10.64
N ALA A 35 -0.66 26.19 10.63
CA ALA A 35 -1.73 27.13 10.25
C ALA A 35 -1.93 28.24 11.29
N ILE A 36 -2.02 27.87 12.59
CA ILE A 36 -2.21 28.80 13.70
C ILE A 36 -1.07 29.82 13.79
N PHE A 37 0.17 29.34 13.63
CA PHE A 37 1.36 30.20 13.67
C PHE A 37 1.67 30.87 12.35
N LYS A 38 0.75 30.79 11.36
CA LYS A 38 0.88 31.42 10.04
C LYS A 38 2.19 31.04 9.30
N LEU A 39 2.68 29.82 9.53
CA LEU A 39 3.84 29.29 8.81
C LEU A 39 3.47 28.80 7.42
N ILE A 40 2.18 28.55 7.19
CA ILE A 40 1.60 28.20 5.90
C ILE A 40 0.51 29.21 5.56
N ASP A 41 0.44 29.60 4.30
CA ASP A 41 -0.64 30.44 3.80
C ASP A 41 -1.85 29.57 3.43
N TRP A 42 -2.99 29.83 4.05
CA TRP A 42 -4.23 29.11 3.82
C TRP A 42 -4.70 29.17 2.35
N LYS A 43 -4.46 30.30 1.68
CA LYS A 43 -4.72 30.43 0.25
C LYS A 43 -3.95 29.41 -0.58
N ASN A 44 -2.68 29.22 -0.28
CA ASN A 44 -1.83 28.25 -0.97
C ASN A 44 -2.27 26.81 -0.70
N VAL A 45 -2.73 26.51 0.52
CA VAL A 45 -3.31 25.19 0.86
C VAL A 45 -4.54 24.93 0.00
N LEU A 46 -5.49 25.87 -0.06
CA LEU A 46 -6.71 25.74 -0.86
C LEU A 46 -6.44 25.69 -2.37
N ALA A 47 -5.44 26.39 -2.84
CA ALA A 47 -5.04 26.42 -4.26
C ALA A 47 -4.29 25.17 -4.71
N ASN A 48 -3.88 24.28 -3.78
CA ASN A 48 -3.17 23.05 -4.13
C ASN A 48 -4.12 21.96 -4.66
N ASN A 49 -4.59 22.16 -5.89
CA ASN A 49 -5.52 21.24 -6.56
C ASN A 49 -4.97 19.80 -6.66
N GLY A 50 -3.65 19.62 -6.80
CA GLY A 50 -3.01 18.30 -6.85
C GLY A 50 -3.19 17.53 -5.54
N ALA A 51 -2.98 18.18 -4.40
CA ALA A 51 -3.15 17.57 -3.08
C ALA A 51 -4.63 17.22 -2.81
N TRP A 52 -5.56 18.15 -3.09
CA TRP A 52 -6.99 17.91 -2.91
C TRP A 52 -7.51 16.80 -3.82
N ASN A 53 -7.11 16.80 -5.09
CA ASN A 53 -7.47 15.74 -6.02
C ASN A 53 -6.98 14.37 -5.51
N THR A 54 -5.71 14.29 -5.09
CA THR A 54 -5.14 13.06 -4.51
C THR A 54 -5.89 12.63 -3.25
N LEU A 55 -6.21 13.54 -2.35
CA LEU A 55 -6.98 13.24 -1.13
C LEU A 55 -8.34 12.61 -1.46
N ILE A 56 -9.04 13.15 -2.46
CA ILE A 56 -10.38 12.69 -2.82
C ILE A 56 -10.33 11.29 -3.45
N TRP A 57 -9.62 11.14 -4.58
CA TRP A 57 -9.66 9.86 -5.30
C TRP A 57 -8.92 8.74 -4.55
N TYR A 58 -7.76 9.04 -3.96
CA TYR A 58 -7.00 8.04 -3.21
C TYR A 58 -7.69 7.70 -1.87
N GLY A 59 -8.24 8.70 -1.18
CA GLY A 59 -9.04 8.50 0.02
C GLY A 59 -10.28 7.63 -0.23
N ALA A 60 -10.96 7.82 -1.36
CA ALA A 60 -12.07 6.97 -1.77
C ALA A 60 -11.64 5.51 -1.99
N ILE A 61 -10.52 5.27 -2.71
CA ILE A 61 -9.96 3.93 -2.91
C ILE A 61 -9.60 3.28 -1.57
N MET A 62 -8.92 4.01 -0.67
CA MET A 62 -8.58 3.54 0.67
C MET A 62 -9.82 3.17 1.48
N GLY A 63 -10.87 4.00 1.41
CA GLY A 63 -12.14 3.75 2.08
C GLY A 63 -12.81 2.47 1.61
N ILE A 64 -12.93 2.29 0.29
CA ILE A 64 -13.50 1.08 -0.33
C ILE A 64 -12.68 -0.16 0.06
N SER A 65 -11.35 -0.11 -0.06
CA SER A 65 -10.46 -1.20 0.33
C SER A 65 -10.61 -1.56 1.82
N GLY A 66 -10.76 -0.56 2.69
CA GLY A 66 -11.00 -0.76 4.12
C GLY A 66 -12.33 -1.46 4.41
N ILE A 67 -13.41 -1.11 3.70
CA ILE A 67 -14.72 -1.75 3.82
C ILE A 67 -14.64 -3.20 3.34
N LEU A 68 -14.03 -3.47 2.19
CA LEU A 68 -13.85 -4.81 1.65
C LEU A 68 -13.03 -5.70 2.60
N SER A 69 -11.99 -5.14 3.23
CA SER A 69 -11.18 -5.84 4.23
C SER A 69 -12.00 -6.20 5.47
N LYS A 70 -12.80 -5.27 6.01
CA LYS A 70 -13.71 -5.51 7.15
C LYS A 70 -14.79 -6.55 6.81
N ALA A 71 -15.30 -6.55 5.59
CA ALA A 71 -16.28 -7.52 5.08
C ALA A 71 -15.64 -8.91 4.83
N LYS A 72 -14.34 -9.10 5.09
CA LYS A 72 -13.59 -10.32 4.80
C LYS A 72 -13.64 -10.77 3.34
N PHE A 73 -13.91 -9.81 2.43
CA PHE A 73 -13.98 -10.09 0.98
C PHE A 73 -12.70 -10.74 0.46
N PHE A 74 -11.55 -10.25 0.89
CA PHE A 74 -10.27 -10.81 0.43
C PHE A 74 -10.01 -12.22 0.94
N VAL A 75 -10.49 -12.55 2.14
CA VAL A 75 -10.42 -13.92 2.69
C VAL A 75 -11.32 -14.85 1.88
N TRP A 76 -12.53 -14.40 1.53
CA TRP A 76 -13.44 -15.13 0.68
C TRP A 76 -12.85 -15.33 -0.73
N LEU A 77 -12.33 -14.29 -1.35
CA LEU A 77 -11.69 -14.36 -2.67
C LEU A 77 -10.54 -15.35 -2.69
N ALA A 78 -9.75 -15.33 -1.66
CA ALA A 78 -8.64 -16.24 -1.45
C ALA A 78 -9.07 -17.70 -1.34
N LYS A 79 -10.15 -17.97 -0.60
CA LYS A 79 -10.74 -19.29 -0.50
C LYS A 79 -11.24 -19.78 -1.86
N VAL A 80 -11.96 -18.93 -2.61
CA VAL A 80 -12.45 -19.25 -3.96
C VAL A 80 -11.29 -19.57 -4.90
N VAL A 81 -10.23 -18.76 -4.90
CA VAL A 81 -9.02 -19.02 -5.70
C VAL A 81 -8.39 -20.36 -5.29
N GLY A 82 -8.27 -20.62 -3.99
CA GLY A 82 -7.70 -21.87 -3.47
C GLY A 82 -8.50 -23.12 -3.84
N GLU A 83 -9.82 -23.05 -3.84
CA GLU A 83 -10.70 -24.15 -4.20
C GLU A 83 -10.63 -24.50 -5.70
N HIS A 84 -10.32 -23.52 -6.56
CA HIS A 84 -10.24 -23.72 -8.01
C HIS A 84 -8.82 -23.99 -8.52
N MET A 85 -7.81 -23.82 -7.67
CA MET A 85 -6.41 -24.04 -8.03
C MET A 85 -5.87 -25.30 -7.37
N ASN A 86 -5.76 -26.38 -8.15
CA ASN A 86 -5.14 -27.62 -7.69
C ASN A 86 -3.70 -27.67 -8.20
N PHE A 87 -2.74 -27.52 -7.31
CA PHE A 87 -1.31 -27.55 -7.62
C PHE A 87 -0.64 -28.93 -7.32
N VAL A 88 -1.41 -29.94 -6.99
CA VAL A 88 -0.86 -31.26 -6.68
C VAL A 88 -0.18 -31.87 -7.91
N GLY A 89 1.11 -32.18 -7.79
CA GLY A 89 1.92 -32.73 -8.89
C GLY A 89 2.43 -31.69 -9.91
N VAL A 90 2.16 -30.40 -9.71
CA VAL A 90 2.69 -29.32 -10.57
C VAL A 90 4.12 -28.99 -10.16
N ASN A 91 4.97 -28.65 -11.14
CA ASN A 91 6.34 -28.24 -10.88
C ASN A 91 6.38 -27.02 -9.93
N GLN A 92 7.17 -27.13 -8.84
CA GLN A 92 7.26 -26.09 -7.80
C GLN A 92 7.67 -24.72 -8.35
N ALA A 93 8.57 -24.66 -9.34
CA ALA A 93 8.97 -23.41 -9.95
C ALA A 93 7.81 -22.75 -10.72
N LEU A 94 6.99 -23.58 -11.38
CA LEU A 94 5.79 -23.09 -12.08
C LEU A 94 4.75 -22.56 -11.07
N VAL A 95 4.54 -23.28 -9.95
CA VAL A 95 3.66 -22.82 -8.87
C VAL A 95 4.15 -21.48 -8.31
N MET A 96 5.43 -21.35 -8.03
CA MET A 96 6.03 -20.08 -7.56
C MET A 96 5.80 -18.94 -8.55
N GLY A 97 5.99 -19.21 -9.85
CA GLY A 97 5.73 -18.23 -10.91
C GLY A 97 4.26 -17.80 -10.98
N ILE A 98 3.33 -18.73 -10.88
CA ILE A 98 1.88 -18.44 -10.85
C ILE A 98 1.52 -17.62 -9.60
N LEU A 99 1.99 -18.02 -8.43
CA LEU A 99 1.72 -17.29 -7.18
C LEU A 99 2.32 -15.88 -7.22
N LEU A 100 3.49 -15.70 -7.83
CA LEU A 100 4.10 -14.38 -8.03
C LEU A 100 3.21 -13.50 -8.92
N VAL A 101 2.77 -14.01 -10.06
CA VAL A 101 1.91 -13.26 -10.99
C VAL A 101 0.59 -12.88 -10.31
N ILE A 102 -0.05 -13.83 -9.62
CA ILE A 102 -1.28 -13.57 -8.86
C ILE A 102 -1.03 -12.51 -7.78
N SER A 103 0.07 -12.62 -7.05
CA SER A 103 0.48 -11.67 -6.01
C SER A 103 0.57 -10.25 -6.56
N ILE A 104 1.26 -10.07 -7.69
CA ILE A 104 1.42 -8.77 -8.34
C ILE A 104 0.08 -8.23 -8.85
N LEU A 105 -0.71 -9.04 -9.56
CA LEU A 105 -1.98 -8.59 -10.12
C LEU A 105 -2.99 -8.20 -9.04
N VAL A 106 -3.14 -9.02 -8.01
CA VAL A 106 -4.09 -8.77 -6.92
C VAL A 106 -3.65 -7.58 -6.07
N ARG A 107 -2.34 -7.28 -6.01
CA ARG A 107 -1.81 -6.12 -5.29
C ARG A 107 -2.51 -4.81 -5.67
N TYR A 108 -2.92 -4.66 -6.94
CA TYR A 108 -3.59 -3.43 -7.43
C TYR A 108 -5.03 -3.26 -6.96
N VAL A 109 -5.65 -4.30 -6.42
CA VAL A 109 -6.97 -4.22 -5.79
C VAL A 109 -6.86 -3.67 -4.36
N PHE A 110 -5.66 -3.72 -3.76
CA PHE A 110 -5.41 -3.24 -2.41
C PHE A 110 -4.75 -1.85 -2.43
N ALA A 111 -5.41 -0.85 -1.89
CA ALA A 111 -4.80 0.46 -1.68
C ALA A 111 -3.83 0.48 -0.48
N SER A 112 -3.97 -0.46 0.46
CA SER A 112 -3.13 -0.57 1.66
C SER A 112 -2.22 -1.79 1.60
N MET A 113 -0.92 -1.57 1.79
CA MET A 113 0.08 -2.64 1.93
C MET A 113 -0.27 -3.55 3.13
N GLY A 114 -0.63 -2.96 4.27
CA GLY A 114 -0.99 -3.72 5.46
C GLY A 114 -2.19 -4.63 5.26
N ALA A 115 -3.23 -4.16 4.57
CA ALA A 115 -4.39 -4.96 4.24
C ALA A 115 -4.04 -6.11 3.28
N TYR A 116 -3.21 -5.85 2.27
CA TYR A 116 -2.73 -6.86 1.34
C TYR A 116 -1.91 -7.94 2.04
N VAL A 117 -0.90 -7.54 2.80
CA VAL A 117 -0.02 -8.47 3.53
C VAL A 117 -0.80 -9.25 4.59
N GLY A 118 -1.70 -8.60 5.32
CA GLY A 118 -2.47 -9.24 6.38
C GLY A 118 -3.56 -10.20 5.90
N ALA A 119 -4.18 -9.93 4.73
CA ALA A 119 -5.31 -10.71 4.26
C ALA A 119 -4.97 -11.69 3.13
N PHE A 120 -4.12 -11.30 2.19
CA PHE A 120 -3.91 -12.07 0.95
C PHE A 120 -2.62 -12.87 0.92
N ILE A 121 -1.51 -12.34 1.44
CA ILE A 121 -0.23 -13.07 1.48
C ILE A 121 -0.33 -14.40 2.24
N PRO A 122 -0.99 -14.50 3.42
CA PRO A 122 -1.14 -15.77 4.12
C PRO A 122 -1.83 -16.84 3.28
N VAL A 123 -2.74 -16.45 2.41
CA VAL A 123 -3.45 -17.37 1.53
C VAL A 123 -2.55 -17.88 0.42
N LEU A 124 -1.84 -16.98 -0.27
CA LEU A 124 -0.86 -17.40 -1.27
C LEU A 124 0.22 -18.30 -0.65
N PHE A 125 0.64 -17.99 0.57
CA PHE A 125 1.58 -18.81 1.32
C PHE A 125 1.01 -20.20 1.59
N THR A 126 -0.23 -20.29 2.05
CA THR A 126 -0.90 -21.58 2.29
C THR A 126 -1.04 -22.39 0.99
N LEU A 127 -1.42 -21.77 -0.12
CA LEU A 127 -1.50 -22.43 -1.42
C LEU A 127 -0.14 -23.00 -1.87
N GLY A 128 0.93 -22.24 -1.68
CA GLY A 128 2.28 -22.70 -1.98
C GLY A 128 2.72 -23.87 -1.11
N LEU A 129 2.38 -23.86 0.19
CA LEU A 129 2.66 -24.99 1.09
C LEU A 129 1.88 -26.26 0.69
N VAL A 130 0.62 -26.13 0.32
CA VAL A 130 -0.19 -27.26 -0.18
C VAL A 130 0.42 -27.84 -1.45
N ALA A 131 1.00 -27.00 -2.31
CA ALA A 131 1.74 -27.41 -3.49
C ALA A 131 3.17 -27.94 -3.19
N GLN A 132 3.52 -28.12 -1.91
CA GLN A 132 4.84 -28.57 -1.45
C GLN A 132 6.01 -27.67 -1.87
N VAL A 133 5.77 -26.39 -2.12
CA VAL A 133 6.84 -25.41 -2.34
C VAL A 133 7.60 -25.19 -1.02
N PRO A 134 8.93 -25.20 -1.03
CA PRO A 134 9.71 -24.94 0.18
C PRO A 134 9.36 -23.60 0.81
N PRO A 135 9.11 -23.54 2.14
CA PRO A 135 8.58 -22.34 2.78
C PRO A 135 9.51 -21.14 2.69
N LEU A 136 10.83 -21.34 2.77
CA LEU A 136 11.78 -20.24 2.78
C LEU A 136 11.83 -19.47 1.45
N PRO A 137 12.03 -20.10 0.27
CA PRO A 137 11.91 -19.41 -1.01
C PRO A 137 10.55 -18.74 -1.22
N LEU A 138 9.47 -19.40 -0.77
CA LEU A 138 8.11 -18.87 -0.91
C LEU A 138 7.92 -17.57 -0.11
N VAL A 139 8.41 -17.52 1.13
CA VAL A 139 8.35 -16.30 1.96
C VAL A 139 9.11 -15.16 1.30
N PHE A 140 10.33 -15.42 0.82
CA PHE A 140 11.12 -14.40 0.14
C PHE A 140 10.47 -13.92 -1.15
N LEU A 141 9.89 -14.82 -1.94
CA LEU A 141 9.18 -14.49 -3.17
C LEU A 141 7.97 -13.58 -2.90
N LEU A 142 7.11 -13.98 -1.96
CA LEU A 142 5.92 -13.22 -1.62
C LEU A 142 6.25 -11.90 -0.91
N GLY A 143 7.29 -11.89 -0.09
CA GLY A 143 7.81 -10.66 0.54
C GLY A 143 8.33 -9.67 -0.49
N ALA A 144 9.16 -10.13 -1.43
CA ALA A 144 9.66 -9.31 -2.54
C ALA A 144 8.52 -8.79 -3.42
N SER A 145 7.56 -9.66 -3.80
CA SER A 145 6.40 -9.25 -4.62
C SER A 145 5.56 -8.18 -3.93
N SER A 146 5.45 -8.22 -2.60
CA SER A 146 4.75 -7.20 -1.82
C SER A 146 5.42 -5.83 -1.94
N ALA A 147 6.74 -5.77 -2.00
CA ALA A 147 7.50 -4.54 -2.13
C ALA A 147 7.50 -4.00 -3.57
N TYR A 148 7.81 -4.86 -4.55
CA TYR A 148 7.95 -4.46 -5.95
C TYR A 148 6.61 -4.37 -6.69
N GLY A 149 5.62 -5.15 -6.32
CA GLY A 149 4.30 -5.16 -6.96
C GLY A 149 3.55 -3.82 -6.92
N CYS A 150 3.99 -2.85 -6.10
CA CYS A 150 3.39 -1.52 -6.06
C CYS A 150 4.01 -0.52 -7.07
N LEU A 151 5.05 -0.88 -7.80
CA LEU A 151 5.80 0.06 -8.65
C LEU A 151 5.11 0.36 -9.99
N LEU A 152 4.33 -0.57 -10.54
CA LEU A 152 3.71 -0.43 -11.85
C LEU A 152 2.78 0.79 -11.93
N THR A 153 1.96 1.01 -10.91
CA THR A 153 0.99 2.11 -10.92
C THR A 153 1.32 3.18 -9.88
N HIS A 154 0.92 4.41 -10.16
CA HIS A 154 1.08 5.54 -9.25
C HIS A 154 0.22 5.44 -7.98
N TYR A 155 -0.71 4.48 -7.90
CA TYR A 155 -1.58 4.23 -6.74
C TYR A 155 -1.33 2.89 -6.04
N GLY A 156 -0.34 2.12 -6.49
CA GLY A 156 -0.04 0.79 -5.93
C GLY A 156 0.47 0.79 -4.49
N GLY A 157 0.85 1.94 -3.94
CA GLY A 157 1.34 2.09 -2.57
C GLY A 157 1.06 3.49 -2.03
N ALA A 158 1.28 3.70 -0.73
CA ALA A 158 0.95 4.96 -0.05
C ALA A 158 1.80 6.16 -0.54
N VAL A 159 3.04 5.92 -0.95
CA VAL A 159 3.98 6.96 -1.39
C VAL A 159 3.72 7.40 -2.83
N GLY A 160 3.29 6.46 -3.68
CA GLY A 160 3.05 6.71 -5.10
C GLY A 160 2.10 7.89 -5.38
N PRO A 161 0.89 7.94 -4.80
CA PRO A 161 -0.05 9.04 -5.01
C PRO A 161 0.49 10.40 -4.60
N VAL A 162 1.27 10.46 -3.52
CA VAL A 162 1.88 11.70 -3.02
C VAL A 162 2.92 12.23 -4.01
N LEU A 163 3.82 11.36 -4.47
CA LEU A 163 4.84 11.72 -5.45
C LEU A 163 4.23 12.06 -6.82
N PHE A 164 3.23 11.30 -7.24
CA PHE A 164 2.52 11.56 -8.50
C PHE A 164 1.75 12.89 -8.46
N GLY A 165 1.15 13.23 -7.31
CA GLY A 165 0.42 14.48 -7.10
C GLY A 165 1.28 15.73 -7.24
N THR A 166 2.62 15.62 -7.17
CA THR A 166 3.54 16.74 -7.44
C THR A 166 3.58 17.16 -8.91
N GLY A 167 3.12 16.29 -9.83
CA GLY A 167 3.02 16.58 -11.26
C GLY A 167 4.33 16.49 -12.05
N TYR A 168 5.45 16.09 -11.43
CA TYR A 168 6.75 15.99 -12.13
C TYR A 168 6.81 14.88 -13.16
N VAL A 169 6.06 13.80 -12.98
CA VAL A 169 6.11 12.62 -13.84
C VAL A 169 4.75 12.35 -14.46
N PRO A 170 4.60 12.37 -15.82
CA PRO A 170 3.37 11.99 -16.48
C PRO A 170 3.00 10.53 -16.23
N GLN A 171 1.71 10.22 -16.15
CA GLN A 171 1.19 8.87 -15.89
C GLN A 171 1.75 7.81 -16.84
N LYS A 172 1.83 8.10 -18.15
CA LYS A 172 2.40 7.18 -19.14
C LYS A 172 3.85 6.82 -18.83
N THR A 173 4.65 7.80 -18.42
CA THR A 173 6.06 7.60 -18.06
C THR A 173 6.18 6.77 -16.79
N TRP A 174 5.35 7.06 -15.78
CA TRP A 174 5.30 6.27 -14.54
C TRP A 174 5.03 4.79 -14.83
N TRP A 175 3.98 4.51 -15.60
CA TRP A 175 3.59 3.14 -15.91
C TRP A 175 4.59 2.39 -16.78
N LYS A 176 5.24 3.09 -17.74
CA LYS A 176 6.31 2.50 -18.56
C LYS A 176 7.51 2.10 -17.71
N ILE A 177 7.96 2.98 -16.80
CA ILE A 177 9.10 2.69 -15.93
C ILE A 177 8.73 1.56 -14.96
N GLY A 178 7.58 1.62 -14.34
CA GLY A 178 7.12 0.58 -13.41
C GLY A 178 6.87 -0.78 -14.06
N ALA A 179 6.63 -0.84 -15.37
CA ALA A 179 6.50 -2.10 -16.11
C ALA A 179 7.84 -2.73 -16.49
N VAL A 180 8.93 -1.96 -16.48
CA VAL A 180 10.29 -2.44 -16.79
C VAL A 180 11.04 -2.89 -15.53
N LEU A 181 10.72 -2.27 -14.38
CA LEU A 181 11.30 -2.59 -13.07
C LEU A 181 10.66 -3.85 -12.47
#